data_c77bb7224a63a2e7bcaa9d4f948dc9c5
#
_entry.id   c77bb7224a63a2e7bcaa9d4f948dc9c5
#
_cell.length_a   1.000
_cell.length_b   1.000
_cell.length_c   1.000
_cell.angle_alpha   90.00
_cell.angle_beta   90.00
_cell.angle_gamma   90.00
#
_symmetry.space_group_name_H-M   'P 1'
#
loop_
_entity.id
_entity.type
_entity.pdbx_description
1 polymer ?
#
loop_
_entity_poly.entity_id
_entity_poly.type
_entity_poly.pdbx_seq_one_letter_code
_entity_poly.pdbx_strand_id
1 'polypeptide(L)'
;MLTANEIRHRFLEYFKKHGHTEVASSSLIPRDDPSLLFTNAGMVQFKPYFLQQKQLEAPYIGTTSVQKCVRTNDIDIIGTTGRHLSFFEMLGNFSFGAYFKEEMCAWAYDFSVNVLGLPPERLYFTVFEDDDETIEIWKNLGVPED
;
A
#
# COMPACT_ATOMS: atom_id res chain seq x y z
N MET A 1 -14.12 -16.04 -7.22
CA MET A 1 -13.74 -15.07 -6.15
C MET A 1 -12.32 -15.43 -5.74
N LEU A 2 -11.40 -14.46 -5.67
CA LEU A 2 -10.02 -14.70 -5.24
C LEU A 2 -9.96 -14.99 -3.74
N THR A 3 -9.11 -15.93 -3.34
CA THR A 3 -8.79 -16.18 -1.94
C THR A 3 -7.80 -15.13 -1.42
N ALA A 4 -7.71 -14.97 -0.09
CA ALA A 4 -6.74 -14.06 0.51
C ALA A 4 -5.29 -14.41 0.12
N ASN A 5 -4.95 -15.69 0.00
CA ASN A 5 -3.62 -16.13 -0.44
C ASN A 5 -3.33 -15.74 -1.89
N GLU A 6 -4.31 -15.86 -2.78
CA GLU A 6 -4.16 -15.44 -4.18
C GLU A 6 -3.98 -13.93 -4.29
N ILE A 7 -4.70 -13.13 -3.47
CA ILE A 7 -4.55 -11.67 -3.46
C ILE A 7 -3.14 -11.29 -2.99
N ARG A 8 -2.64 -11.87 -1.88
CA ARG A 8 -1.26 -11.63 -1.40
C ARG A 8 -0.24 -11.94 -2.47
N HIS A 9 -0.35 -13.13 -3.06
CA HIS A 9 0.59 -13.60 -4.09
C HIS A 9 0.57 -12.69 -5.31
N ARG A 10 -0.61 -12.35 -5.84
CA ARG A 10 -0.74 -11.45 -7.00
C ARG A 10 -0.15 -10.07 -6.73
N PHE A 11 -0.38 -9.51 -5.53
CA PHE A 11 0.16 -8.22 -5.15
C PHE A 11 1.70 -8.23 -5.14
N LEU A 12 2.30 -9.19 -4.42
CA LEU A 12 3.75 -9.31 -4.34
C LEU A 12 4.38 -9.54 -5.71
N GLU A 13 3.85 -10.47 -6.51
CA GLU A 13 4.37 -10.75 -7.85
C GLU A 13 4.21 -9.56 -8.81
N TYR A 14 3.11 -8.81 -8.69
CA TYR A 14 2.90 -7.61 -9.48
C TYR A 14 4.01 -6.58 -9.24
N PHE A 15 4.25 -6.22 -7.99
CA PHE A 15 5.28 -5.23 -7.67
C PHE A 15 6.71 -5.74 -7.86
N LYS A 16 6.96 -7.03 -7.69
CA LYS A 16 8.26 -7.64 -8.06
C LYS A 16 8.55 -7.51 -9.55
N LYS A 17 7.55 -7.70 -10.42
CA LYS A 17 7.69 -7.46 -11.86
C LYS A 17 7.99 -6.00 -12.21
N HIS A 18 7.57 -5.06 -11.35
CA HIS A 18 7.88 -3.64 -11.43
C HIS A 18 9.18 -3.26 -10.67
N GLY A 19 10.05 -4.23 -10.38
CA GLY A 19 11.37 -4.00 -9.81
C GLY A 19 11.43 -3.80 -8.30
N HIS A 20 10.34 -4.10 -7.57
CA HIS A 20 10.33 -4.04 -6.11
C HIS A 20 10.93 -5.29 -5.48
N THR A 21 11.63 -5.10 -4.36
CA THR A 21 12.10 -6.20 -3.53
C THR A 21 11.04 -6.59 -2.51
N GLU A 22 10.73 -7.87 -2.45
CA GLU A 22 9.84 -8.40 -1.42
C GLU A 22 10.52 -8.38 -0.05
N VAL A 23 9.87 -7.77 0.93
CA VAL A 23 10.33 -7.70 2.31
C VAL A 23 9.31 -8.38 3.22
N ALA A 24 9.78 -9.25 4.09
CA ALA A 24 8.93 -9.97 5.03
C ALA A 24 8.21 -9.01 6.00
N SER A 25 7.05 -9.43 6.52
CA SER A 25 6.37 -8.75 7.61
C SER A 25 7.30 -8.59 8.81
N SER A 26 7.45 -7.37 9.30
CA SER A 26 8.16 -7.14 10.57
C SER A 26 7.34 -7.61 11.76
N SER A 27 7.98 -7.66 12.94
CA SER A 27 7.31 -7.98 14.19
C SER A 27 6.15 -7.02 14.48
N LEU A 28 5.07 -7.50 15.09
CA LEU A 28 3.99 -6.65 15.59
C LEU A 28 4.44 -5.75 16.75
N ILE A 29 5.50 -6.13 17.45
CA ILE A 29 6.12 -5.31 18.49
C ILE A 29 7.31 -4.59 17.85
N PRO A 30 7.21 -3.27 17.57
CA PRO A 30 8.29 -2.52 16.96
C PRO A 30 9.44 -2.37 17.96
N ARG A 31 10.64 -2.81 17.57
CA ARG A 31 11.82 -2.74 18.44
C ARG A 31 12.52 -1.39 18.36
N ASP A 32 12.40 -0.73 17.21
CA ASP A 32 13.19 0.45 16.86
C ASP A 32 12.33 1.75 16.84
N ASP A 33 11.07 1.68 17.28
CA ASP A 33 10.17 2.83 17.33
C ASP A 33 9.45 2.91 18.69
N PRO A 34 10.00 3.62 19.67
CA PRO A 34 9.40 3.73 21.01
C PRO A 34 8.09 4.53 21.03
N SER A 35 7.73 5.20 19.93
CA SER A 35 6.47 5.94 19.81
C SER A 35 5.26 5.04 19.54
N LEU A 36 5.49 3.78 19.21
CA LEU A 36 4.45 2.82 18.84
C LEU A 36 4.43 1.62 19.80
N LEU A 37 3.24 1.26 20.27
CA LEU A 37 3.03 0.01 21.01
C LEU A 37 3.02 -1.21 20.08
N PHE A 38 2.40 -1.05 18.90
CA PHE A 38 2.30 -2.08 17.88
C PHE A 38 2.62 -1.53 16.50
N THR A 39 3.08 -2.40 15.61
CA THR A 39 3.20 -2.08 14.19
C THR A 39 1.79 -1.91 13.60
N ASN A 40 1.43 -0.68 13.29
CA ASN A 40 0.10 -0.27 12.87
C ASN A 40 -0.02 0.03 11.37
N ALA A 41 1.11 -0.02 10.64
CA ALA A 41 1.16 0.22 9.20
C ALA A 41 2.36 -0.49 8.56
N GLY A 42 2.24 -0.78 7.26
CA GLY A 42 3.31 -1.40 6.47
C GLY A 42 4.58 -0.55 6.37
N MET A 43 4.44 0.78 6.45
CA MET A 43 5.60 1.68 6.35
C MET A 43 6.48 1.73 7.61
N VAL A 44 6.04 1.20 8.76
CA VAL A 44 6.78 1.35 10.02
C VAL A 44 8.21 0.85 9.90
N GLN A 45 8.43 -0.33 9.33
CA GLN A 45 9.77 -0.89 9.13
C GLN A 45 10.64 -0.10 8.14
N PHE A 46 10.04 0.77 7.33
CA PHE A 46 10.72 1.57 6.31
C PHE A 46 10.96 3.03 6.72
N LYS A 47 10.52 3.45 7.92
CA LYS A 47 10.77 4.81 8.43
C LYS A 47 12.24 5.25 8.31
N PRO A 48 13.25 4.42 8.65
CA PRO A 48 14.66 4.82 8.52
C PRO A 48 15.08 5.17 7.07
N TYR A 49 14.45 4.57 6.07
CA TYR A 49 14.73 4.85 4.66
C TYR A 49 14.06 6.17 4.23
N PHE A 50 12.83 6.43 4.65
CA PHE A 50 12.15 7.70 4.39
C PHE A 50 12.84 8.87 5.09
N LEU A 51 13.42 8.65 6.27
CA LEU A 51 14.20 9.65 7.02
C LEU A 51 15.66 9.74 6.54
N GLN A 52 16.04 9.02 5.48
CA GLN A 52 17.40 8.99 4.95
C GLN A 52 18.49 8.54 5.95
N GLN A 53 18.09 7.85 7.01
CA GLN A 53 18.99 7.25 8.00
C GLN A 53 19.60 5.94 7.52
N LYS A 54 18.93 5.28 6.56
CA LYS A 54 19.40 4.08 5.85
C LYS A 54 19.21 4.28 4.36
N GLN A 55 20.12 3.73 3.58
CA GLN A 55 20.00 3.67 2.12
C GLN A 55 19.70 2.24 1.69
N LEU A 56 18.86 2.09 0.67
CA LEU A 56 18.71 0.82 -0.01
C LEU A 56 19.92 0.61 -0.91
N GLU A 57 20.50 -0.59 -0.86
CA GLU A 57 21.54 -0.97 -1.80
C GLU A 57 20.92 -1.15 -3.20
N ALA A 58 21.47 -0.45 -4.19
CA ALA A 58 20.98 -0.54 -5.57
C ALA A 58 21.10 -1.99 -6.13
N PRO A 59 20.19 -2.43 -7.01
CA PRO A 59 19.32 -1.64 -7.87
C PRO A 59 17.82 -1.79 -7.52
N TYR A 60 17.33 -1.16 -6.47
CA TYR A 60 15.91 -1.26 -6.10
C TYR A 60 15.11 -0.04 -6.54
N ILE A 61 13.97 -0.29 -7.21
CA ILE A 61 12.95 0.74 -7.44
C ILE A 61 12.18 1.02 -6.15
N GLY A 62 11.99 -0.01 -5.33
CA GLY A 62 11.27 0.08 -4.07
C GLY A 62 11.13 -1.28 -3.38
N THR A 63 10.29 -1.33 -2.38
CA THR A 63 9.96 -2.57 -1.66
C THR A 63 8.48 -2.88 -1.73
N THR A 64 8.12 -4.17 -1.63
CA THR A 64 6.75 -4.64 -1.48
C THR A 64 6.65 -5.60 -0.31
N SER A 65 5.54 -5.54 0.43
CA SER A 65 5.34 -6.39 1.60
C SER A 65 3.86 -6.65 1.87
N VAL A 66 3.59 -7.73 2.60
CA VAL A 66 2.31 -8.02 3.26
C VAL A 66 2.56 -7.93 4.76
N GLN A 67 2.34 -6.75 5.34
CA GLN A 67 2.63 -6.47 6.73
C GLN A 67 1.43 -6.78 7.63
N LYS A 68 1.66 -7.59 8.65
CA LYS A 68 0.71 -7.80 9.75
C LYS A 68 0.68 -6.55 10.64
N CYS A 69 -0.52 -6.04 10.89
CA CYS A 69 -0.74 -4.79 11.63
C CYS A 69 -1.75 -4.97 12.75
N VAL A 70 -1.56 -4.20 13.84
CA VAL A 70 -2.54 -4.07 14.93
C VAL A 70 -2.88 -2.61 15.11
N ARG A 71 -4.19 -2.30 15.12
CA ARG A 71 -4.74 -0.99 15.49
C ARG A 71 -5.77 -1.17 16.58
N THR A 72 -5.67 -0.39 17.64
CA THR A 72 -6.55 -0.44 18.80
C THR A 72 -7.44 0.80 18.95
N ASN A 73 -7.28 1.80 18.09
CA ASN A 73 -8.04 3.07 18.15
C ASN A 73 -9.55 2.83 17.96
N ASP A 74 -9.92 1.80 17.19
CA ASP A 74 -11.32 1.51 16.85
C ASP A 74 -11.88 0.35 17.69
N ILE A 75 -11.25 0.01 18.83
CA ILE A 75 -11.59 -1.19 19.62
C ILE A 75 -13.06 -1.18 20.06
N ASP A 76 -13.61 0.00 20.34
CA ASP A 76 -14.99 0.16 20.82
C ASP A 76 -16.05 -0.11 19.73
N ILE A 77 -15.64 -0.03 18.45
CA ILE A 77 -16.53 -0.25 17.31
C ILE A 77 -16.28 -1.58 16.59
N ILE A 78 -15.25 -2.32 16.99
CA ILE A 78 -14.97 -3.66 16.44
C ILE A 78 -16.14 -4.60 16.75
N GLY A 79 -16.64 -5.27 15.71
CA GLY A 79 -17.81 -6.17 15.82
C GLY A 79 -19.16 -5.46 15.68
N THR A 80 -19.21 -4.12 15.74
CA THR A 80 -20.43 -3.35 15.46
C THR A 80 -20.55 -3.03 13.97
N THR A 81 -19.46 -3.05 13.23
CA THR A 81 -19.40 -2.87 11.78
C THR A 81 -18.64 -4.04 11.15
N GLY A 82 -18.97 -4.38 9.91
CA GLY A 82 -18.29 -5.43 9.16
C GLY A 82 -16.90 -5.05 8.63
N ARG A 83 -16.39 -3.85 8.90
CA ARG A 83 -15.18 -3.29 8.26
C ARG A 83 -14.08 -2.90 9.23
N HIS A 84 -14.34 -2.77 10.53
CA HIS A 84 -13.33 -2.43 11.53
C HIS A 84 -12.74 -3.70 12.14
N LEU A 85 -11.43 -3.87 11.97
CA LEU A 85 -10.65 -4.99 12.47
C LEU A 85 -9.46 -4.46 13.26
N SER A 86 -9.14 -5.06 14.41
CA SER A 86 -7.95 -4.72 15.20
C SER A 86 -6.68 -5.32 14.63
N PHE A 87 -6.79 -6.52 14.02
CA PHE A 87 -5.71 -7.23 13.38
C PHE A 87 -5.99 -7.41 11.89
N PHE A 88 -5.08 -7.01 11.04
CA PHE A 88 -5.22 -7.07 9.59
C PHE A 88 -3.85 -7.15 8.90
N GLU A 89 -3.86 -7.44 7.62
CA GLU A 89 -2.68 -7.35 6.77
C GLU A 89 -2.78 -6.12 5.86
N MET A 90 -1.68 -5.38 5.78
CA MET A 90 -1.54 -4.25 4.87
C MET A 90 -0.63 -4.66 3.71
N LEU A 91 -1.21 -4.69 2.52
CA LEU A 91 -0.47 -4.84 1.27
C LEU A 91 0.17 -3.49 0.96
N GLY A 92 1.48 -3.45 0.85
CA GLY A 92 2.23 -2.20 0.69
C GLY A 92 3.32 -2.29 -0.37
N ASN A 93 3.41 -1.25 -1.18
CA ASN A 93 4.54 -0.96 -2.04
C ASN A 93 5.09 0.42 -1.66
N PHE A 94 6.41 0.54 -1.63
CA PHE A 94 7.09 1.72 -1.10
C PHE A 94 8.20 2.14 -2.04
N SER A 95 8.19 3.43 -2.44
CA SER A 95 9.25 4.07 -3.21
C SER A 95 10.13 4.92 -2.30
N PHE A 96 11.43 4.90 -2.53
CA PHE A 96 12.39 5.72 -1.79
C PHE A 96 13.09 6.69 -2.75
N GLY A 97 12.27 7.45 -3.52
CA GLY A 97 12.72 8.45 -4.47
C GLY A 97 12.91 7.93 -5.89
N ALA A 98 12.44 6.72 -6.22
CA ALA A 98 12.57 6.16 -7.57
C ALA A 98 11.36 6.46 -8.47
N TYR A 99 10.17 6.52 -7.90
CA TYR A 99 8.92 6.86 -8.60
C TYR A 99 7.97 7.59 -7.66
N PHE A 100 6.93 8.23 -8.22
CA PHE A 100 5.94 8.94 -7.41
C PHE A 100 4.52 8.78 -7.96
N LYS A 101 3.80 9.86 -8.27
CA LYS A 101 2.37 9.84 -8.55
C LYS A 101 2.02 9.14 -9.87
N GLU A 102 2.74 9.46 -10.93
CA GLU A 102 2.40 9.01 -12.29
C GLU A 102 2.43 7.48 -12.39
N GLU A 103 3.55 6.87 -12.03
CA GLU A 103 3.70 5.42 -12.06
C GLU A 103 2.78 4.74 -11.05
N MET A 104 2.63 5.34 -9.85
CA MET A 104 1.80 4.72 -8.80
C MET A 104 0.32 4.70 -9.18
N CYS A 105 -0.21 5.78 -9.76
CA CYS A 105 -1.60 5.81 -10.23
C CYS A 105 -1.83 4.79 -11.34
N ALA A 106 -0.91 4.71 -12.31
CA ALA A 106 -0.99 3.73 -13.38
C ALA A 106 -0.97 2.29 -12.85
N TRP A 107 -0.07 1.97 -11.93
CA TRP A 107 0.01 0.64 -11.32
C TRP A 107 -1.19 0.33 -10.43
N ALA A 108 -1.69 1.30 -9.68
CA ALA A 108 -2.87 1.09 -8.84
C ALA A 108 -4.12 0.78 -9.68
N TYR A 109 -4.29 1.50 -10.80
CA TYR A 109 -5.37 1.24 -11.75
C TYR A 109 -5.24 -0.15 -12.38
N ASP A 110 -4.09 -0.44 -12.97
CA ASP A 110 -3.81 -1.70 -13.64
C ASP A 110 -3.97 -2.90 -12.68
N PHE A 111 -3.40 -2.80 -11.49
CA PHE A 111 -3.54 -3.85 -10.47
C PHE A 111 -5.00 -4.09 -10.09
N SER A 112 -5.76 -3.02 -9.85
CA SER A 112 -7.15 -3.13 -9.43
C SER A 112 -8.04 -3.71 -10.53
N VAL A 113 -7.93 -3.20 -11.74
CA VAL A 113 -8.80 -3.56 -12.86
C VAL A 113 -8.34 -4.86 -13.52
N ASN A 114 -7.08 -4.97 -13.91
CA ASN A 114 -6.61 -6.07 -14.73
C ASN A 114 -6.13 -7.28 -13.91
N VAL A 115 -5.48 -7.05 -12.74
CA VAL A 115 -4.95 -8.14 -11.92
C VAL A 115 -5.98 -8.68 -10.94
N LEU A 116 -6.74 -7.80 -10.25
CA LEU A 116 -7.80 -8.21 -9.34
C LEU A 116 -9.14 -8.44 -10.05
N GLY A 117 -9.33 -7.87 -11.23
CA GLY A 117 -10.57 -7.98 -12.01
C GLY A 117 -11.73 -7.20 -11.41
N LEU A 118 -11.43 -6.06 -10.75
CA LEU A 118 -12.48 -5.19 -10.21
C LEU A 118 -13.12 -4.39 -11.34
N PRO A 119 -14.47 -4.30 -11.39
CA PRO A 119 -15.15 -3.49 -12.41
C PRO A 119 -14.83 -2.00 -12.23
N PRO A 120 -14.30 -1.31 -13.25
CA PRO A 120 -13.90 0.10 -13.13
C PRO A 120 -15.04 1.01 -12.65
N GLU A 121 -16.27 0.75 -13.09
CA GLU A 121 -17.47 1.50 -12.71
C GLU A 121 -17.86 1.37 -11.22
N ARG A 122 -17.18 0.52 -10.47
CA ARG A 122 -17.35 0.35 -9.02
C ARG A 122 -16.20 0.92 -8.20
N LEU A 123 -15.22 1.52 -8.87
CA LEU A 123 -14.06 2.12 -8.22
C LEU A 123 -14.26 3.63 -8.08
N TYR A 124 -13.87 4.16 -6.94
CA TYR A 124 -13.81 5.58 -6.68
C TYR A 124 -12.35 5.97 -6.42
N PHE A 125 -11.89 7.01 -7.12
CA PHE A 125 -10.54 7.55 -7.01
C PHE A 125 -10.63 8.90 -6.31
N THR A 126 -10.21 8.94 -5.05
CA THR A 126 -10.25 10.18 -4.26
C THR A 126 -8.89 10.86 -4.29
N VAL A 127 -8.90 12.17 -4.49
CA VAL A 127 -7.73 13.02 -4.48
C VAL A 127 -7.93 14.16 -3.49
N PHE A 128 -6.83 14.78 -3.05
CA PHE A 128 -6.91 16.01 -2.29
C PHE A 128 -7.37 17.15 -3.21
N GLU A 129 -8.20 18.08 -2.72
CA GLU A 129 -8.85 19.11 -3.53
C GLU A 129 -7.90 20.02 -4.31
N ASP A 130 -6.69 20.24 -3.78
CA ASP A 130 -5.64 21.06 -4.40
C ASP A 130 -4.58 20.23 -5.17
N ASP A 131 -4.81 18.93 -5.39
CA ASP A 131 -3.87 18.04 -6.08
C ASP A 131 -4.23 17.89 -7.57
N ASP A 132 -4.12 19.00 -8.30
CA ASP A 132 -4.41 19.07 -9.74
C ASP A 132 -3.58 18.07 -10.56
N GLU A 133 -2.32 17.83 -10.15
CA GLU A 133 -1.44 16.87 -10.81
C GLU A 133 -2.03 15.45 -10.79
N THR A 134 -2.48 14.99 -9.63
CA THR A 134 -3.07 13.65 -9.50
C THR A 134 -4.42 13.57 -10.22
N ILE A 135 -5.21 14.64 -10.23
CA ILE A 135 -6.46 14.72 -11.00
C ILE A 135 -6.18 14.50 -12.49
N GLU A 136 -5.21 15.21 -13.06
CA GLU A 136 -4.86 15.06 -14.47
C GLU A 136 -4.29 13.67 -14.79
N ILE A 137 -3.51 13.06 -13.89
CA ILE A 137 -3.02 11.69 -14.08
C ILE A 137 -4.20 10.72 -14.19
N TRP A 138 -5.20 10.80 -13.30
CA TRP A 138 -6.37 9.94 -13.37
C TRP A 138 -7.20 10.14 -14.63
N LYS A 139 -7.39 11.38 -15.08
CA LYS A 139 -8.05 11.69 -16.36
C LYS A 139 -7.32 11.05 -17.53
N ASN A 140 -6.01 11.14 -17.57
CA ASN A 140 -5.18 10.55 -18.63
C ASN A 140 -5.25 9.02 -18.63
N LEU A 141 -5.52 8.39 -17.49
CA LEU A 141 -5.76 6.95 -17.36
C LEU A 141 -7.21 6.55 -17.74
N GLY A 142 -8.05 7.52 -18.09
CA GLY A 142 -9.43 7.28 -18.53
C GLY A 142 -10.44 7.17 -17.38
N VAL A 143 -10.09 7.63 -16.18
CA VAL A 143 -11.02 7.75 -15.06
C VAL A 143 -11.94 8.96 -15.31
N PRO A 144 -13.27 8.78 -15.35
CA PRO A 144 -14.19 9.91 -15.55
C PRO A 144 -14.15 10.85 -14.33
N GLU A 145 -14.35 12.13 -14.60
CA GLU A 145 -14.58 13.13 -13.57
C GLU A 145 -16.10 13.19 -13.32
N ASP A 146 -16.53 12.89 -12.09
CA ASP A 146 -17.93 12.98 -11.67
C ASP A 146 -18.25 14.35 -11.07
#